data_1c38d155d776618ad800056bed8ab4f9
#
_entry.id   1c38d155d776618ad800056bed8ab4f9
#
_cell.length_a   1.000
_cell.length_b   1.000
_cell.length_c   1.000
_cell.angle_alpha   90.00
_cell.angle_beta   90.00
_cell.angle_gamma   90.00
#
_symmetry.space_group_name_H-M   'P 1'
#
loop_
_entity.id
_entity.type
_entity.pdbx_description
1 polymer ?
#
loop_
_entity_poly.entity_id
_entity_poly.type
_entity_poly.pdbx_seq_one_letter_code
_entity_poly.pdbx_strand_id
1 'polypeptide(L)'
;SAFKGNATYGKDSVKQELRENSSAIPVRIGRMECAYSKEMFEEEGAYYTSHLWITGADEVAFECSFTVKKGEPVAEAEKIIASLETRKDGVKYPAEIIPVRLSEIYQINEAYEWVDTTIKELLKKDFQGAEEDIAKMQQMMEESNISPKKKDAWLAFGIVLCVIFANEVDGMEWRTLVDGNREAPILLNTSTGEWIDPMKLVWSKVKAGGKVNL
;
A
#
# COMPACT_ATOMS: atom_id res chain seq x y z
N SER A 1 10.65 -3.93 -3.22
CA SER A 1 10.75 -3.27 -1.89
C SER A 1 11.87 -2.25 -1.90
N ALA A 2 11.76 -1.20 -1.08
CA ALA A 2 12.81 -0.19 -0.87
C ALA A 2 13.06 -0.02 0.63
N PHE A 3 14.33 0.09 1.01
CA PHE A 3 14.76 0.18 2.41
C PHE A 3 15.70 1.36 2.58
N LYS A 4 15.54 2.13 3.66
CA LYS A 4 16.36 3.29 3.97
C LYS A 4 17.28 2.99 5.16
N GLY A 5 18.55 3.35 5.05
CA GLY A 5 19.57 3.15 6.07
C GLY A 5 20.52 4.35 6.18
N ASN A 6 21.79 4.08 6.51
CA ASN A 6 22.84 5.10 6.56
C ASN A 6 23.26 5.56 5.14
N ALA A 7 24.12 6.56 5.04
CA ALA A 7 24.56 7.17 3.77
C ALA A 7 25.17 6.21 2.73
N THR A 8 25.62 5.02 3.14
CA THR A 8 26.22 4.01 2.23
C THR A 8 25.35 2.75 2.10
N TYR A 9 24.19 2.74 2.73
CA TYR A 9 23.34 1.56 2.88
C TYR A 9 23.02 0.85 1.55
N GLY A 10 22.71 1.62 0.51
CA GLY A 10 22.43 1.04 -0.81
C GLY A 10 23.59 0.23 -1.39
N LYS A 11 24.81 0.76 -1.32
CA LYS A 11 26.00 0.06 -1.79
C LYS A 11 26.43 -1.09 -0.88
N ASP A 12 26.23 -0.91 0.42
CA ASP A 12 26.62 -1.93 1.41
C ASP A 12 25.67 -3.14 1.33
N SER A 13 24.38 -2.94 1.04
CA SER A 13 23.43 -4.03 0.79
C SER A 13 23.81 -4.89 -0.40
N VAL A 14 24.26 -4.30 -1.50
CA VAL A 14 24.77 -5.05 -2.67
C VAL A 14 26.00 -5.89 -2.30
N LYS A 15 26.96 -5.30 -1.58
CA LYS A 15 28.15 -6.02 -1.14
C LYS A 15 27.84 -7.13 -0.14
N GLN A 16 26.87 -6.89 0.73
CA GLN A 16 26.40 -7.86 1.71
C GLN A 16 25.79 -9.07 0.99
N GLU A 17 24.87 -8.85 0.05
CA GLU A 17 24.26 -9.92 -0.73
C GLU A 17 25.28 -10.75 -1.49
N LEU A 18 26.24 -10.11 -2.17
CA LEU A 18 27.33 -10.81 -2.89
C LEU A 18 28.22 -11.65 -1.96
N ARG A 19 28.31 -11.30 -0.68
CA ARG A 19 29.12 -12.02 0.30
C ARG A 19 28.36 -13.18 0.98
N GLU A 20 27.08 -12.98 1.25
CA GLU A 20 26.24 -13.89 2.02
C GLU A 20 25.52 -14.92 1.14
N ASN A 21 25.17 -14.55 -0.07
CA ASN A 21 24.48 -15.41 -1.03
C ASN A 21 25.47 -15.94 -2.09
N SER A 22 25.88 -17.21 -1.95
CA SER A 22 26.84 -17.84 -2.87
C SER A 22 26.34 -17.98 -4.33
N SER A 23 25.03 -17.86 -4.55
CA SER A 23 24.43 -17.87 -5.90
C SER A 23 24.33 -16.48 -6.52
N ALA A 24 24.59 -15.42 -5.75
CA ALA A 24 24.54 -14.06 -6.25
C ALA A 24 25.79 -13.73 -7.06
N ILE A 25 25.58 -13.09 -8.19
CA ILE A 25 26.65 -12.58 -9.08
C ILE A 25 26.53 -11.07 -9.24
N PRO A 26 27.65 -10.34 -9.39
CA PRO A 26 27.61 -8.93 -9.68
C PRO A 26 27.16 -8.70 -11.14
N VAL A 27 26.16 -7.85 -11.33
CA VAL A 27 25.69 -7.41 -12.64
C VAL A 27 25.52 -5.90 -12.65
N ARG A 28 25.59 -5.28 -13.84
CA ARG A 28 25.33 -3.86 -14.02
C ARG A 28 24.14 -3.67 -14.96
N ILE A 29 23.14 -2.92 -14.49
CA ILE A 29 21.93 -2.60 -15.25
C ILE A 29 21.84 -1.07 -15.35
N GLY A 30 22.10 -0.53 -16.53
CA GLY A 30 22.24 0.90 -16.71
C GLY A 30 23.33 1.50 -15.82
N ARG A 31 22.94 2.40 -14.92
CA ARG A 31 23.84 2.99 -13.91
C ARG A 31 23.90 2.22 -12.58
N MET A 32 23.02 1.23 -12.39
CA MET A 32 22.88 0.50 -11.14
C MET A 32 23.84 -0.69 -11.09
N GLU A 33 24.60 -0.79 -10.00
CA GLU A 33 25.34 -1.99 -9.64
C GLU A 33 24.42 -2.88 -8.82
N CYS A 34 24.29 -4.15 -9.19
CA CYS A 34 23.36 -5.09 -8.58
C CYS A 34 24.05 -6.38 -8.16
N ALA A 35 23.60 -6.97 -7.08
CA ALA A 35 23.76 -8.39 -6.81
C ALA A 35 22.55 -9.12 -7.39
N TYR A 36 22.79 -10.05 -8.29
CA TYR A 36 21.75 -10.79 -9.00
C TYR A 36 21.81 -12.26 -8.63
N SER A 37 20.70 -12.84 -8.29
CA SER A 37 20.50 -14.27 -8.11
C SER A 37 19.21 -14.75 -8.77
N LYS A 38 19.09 -16.05 -8.99
CA LYS A 38 17.86 -16.66 -9.50
C LYS A 38 17.64 -18.02 -8.89
N GLU A 39 16.39 -18.35 -8.71
CA GLU A 39 15.93 -19.64 -8.22
C GLU A 39 14.84 -20.21 -9.14
N MET A 40 14.89 -21.51 -9.42
CA MET A 40 13.84 -22.19 -10.16
C MET A 40 12.98 -23.00 -9.20
N PHE A 41 11.68 -22.95 -9.40
CA PHE A 41 10.72 -23.73 -8.64
C PHE A 41 9.58 -24.24 -9.53
N GLU A 42 8.85 -25.21 -9.03
CA GLU A 42 7.67 -25.78 -9.69
C GLU A 42 6.43 -25.42 -8.87
N GLU A 43 5.40 -24.94 -9.54
CA GLU A 43 4.11 -24.65 -8.94
C GLU A 43 3.02 -25.11 -9.92
N GLU A 44 2.08 -25.92 -9.43
CA GLU A 44 0.95 -26.47 -10.20
C GLU A 44 1.36 -27.15 -11.51
N GLY A 45 2.52 -27.84 -11.52
CA GLY A 45 3.04 -28.55 -12.70
C GLY A 45 3.69 -27.65 -13.76
N ALA A 46 3.88 -26.37 -13.48
CA ALA A 46 4.62 -25.43 -14.31
C ALA A 46 5.94 -25.01 -13.63
N TYR A 47 6.98 -24.81 -14.45
CA TYR A 47 8.28 -24.36 -13.95
C TYR A 47 8.41 -22.87 -14.10
N TYR A 48 8.86 -22.22 -13.01
CA TYR A 48 9.09 -20.78 -12.92
C TYR A 48 10.54 -20.50 -12.56
N THR A 49 10.98 -19.30 -12.90
CA THR A 49 12.24 -18.75 -12.40
C THR A 49 11.95 -17.45 -11.70
N SER A 50 12.30 -17.37 -10.42
CA SER A 50 12.31 -16.13 -9.66
C SER A 50 13.70 -15.49 -9.79
N HIS A 51 13.74 -14.26 -10.24
CA HIS A 51 14.92 -13.44 -10.39
C HIS A 51 14.93 -12.39 -9.29
N LEU A 52 16.07 -12.23 -8.60
CA LEU A 52 16.25 -11.27 -7.54
C LEU A 52 17.42 -10.35 -7.87
N TRP A 53 17.20 -9.06 -7.77
CA TRP A 53 18.25 -8.04 -7.83
C TRP A 53 18.22 -7.23 -6.53
N ILE A 54 19.37 -7.20 -5.85
CA ILE A 54 19.62 -6.24 -4.79
C ILE A 54 20.49 -5.14 -5.37
N THR A 55 20.01 -3.91 -5.29
CA THR A 55 20.70 -2.73 -5.79
C THR A 55 20.47 -1.55 -4.87
N GLY A 56 21.11 -0.41 -5.12
CA GLY A 56 20.85 0.77 -4.32
C GLY A 56 21.78 1.93 -4.63
N ALA A 57 21.38 3.08 -4.11
CA ALA A 57 22.15 4.31 -4.19
C ALA A 57 22.03 5.06 -2.87
N ASP A 58 23.14 5.64 -2.44
CA ASP A 58 23.21 6.43 -1.19
C ASP A 58 22.61 5.66 0.01
N GLU A 59 21.62 6.21 0.65
CA GLU A 59 20.95 5.64 1.83
C GLU A 59 19.82 4.65 1.52
N VAL A 60 19.54 4.37 0.23
CA VAL A 60 18.42 3.52 -0.18
C VAL A 60 18.90 2.26 -0.88
N ALA A 61 18.48 1.11 -0.38
CA ALA A 61 18.59 -0.19 -1.04
C ALA A 61 17.25 -0.59 -1.67
N PHE A 62 17.30 -1.22 -2.82
CA PHE A 62 16.14 -1.77 -3.52
C PHE A 62 16.30 -3.28 -3.64
N GLU A 63 15.26 -3.98 -3.26
CA GLU A 63 15.09 -5.40 -3.54
C GLU A 63 14.02 -5.54 -4.63
N CYS A 64 14.42 -6.06 -5.77
CA CYS A 64 13.59 -6.24 -6.94
C CYS A 64 13.46 -7.73 -7.26
N SER A 65 12.29 -8.30 -7.07
CA SER A 65 12.00 -9.68 -7.47
C SER A 65 11.09 -9.70 -8.69
N PHE A 66 11.34 -10.64 -9.60
CA PHE A 66 10.57 -10.83 -10.82
C PHE A 66 10.47 -12.31 -11.14
N THR A 67 9.24 -12.83 -11.17
CA THR A 67 9.00 -14.25 -11.44
C THR A 67 8.38 -14.42 -12.80
N VAL A 68 8.97 -15.28 -13.61
CA VAL A 68 8.52 -15.61 -14.97
C VAL A 68 8.48 -17.12 -15.18
N LYS A 69 7.75 -17.58 -16.20
CA LYS A 69 7.86 -18.98 -16.63
C LYS A 69 9.29 -19.27 -17.10
N LYS A 70 9.74 -20.50 -16.89
CA LYS A 70 11.08 -20.93 -17.26
C LYS A 70 11.36 -20.62 -18.75
N GLY A 71 12.42 -19.85 -18.99
CA GLY A 71 12.86 -19.47 -20.33
C GLY A 71 12.28 -18.15 -20.86
N GLU A 72 11.36 -17.51 -20.14
CA GLU A 72 10.89 -16.18 -20.53
C GLU A 72 11.95 -15.09 -20.22
N PRO A 73 12.00 -14.02 -21.03
CA PRO A 73 12.98 -12.95 -20.87
C PRO A 73 12.63 -12.03 -19.70
N VAL A 74 13.68 -11.45 -19.09
CA VAL A 74 13.56 -10.49 -17.97
C VAL A 74 13.89 -9.05 -18.38
N ALA A 75 13.94 -8.75 -19.66
CA ALA A 75 14.32 -7.44 -20.17
C ALA A 75 13.44 -6.29 -19.65
N GLU A 76 12.19 -6.56 -19.32
CA GLU A 76 11.28 -5.57 -18.73
C GLU A 76 11.68 -5.25 -17.29
N ALA A 77 12.00 -6.26 -16.48
CA ALA A 77 12.53 -6.06 -15.13
C ALA A 77 13.82 -5.25 -15.14
N GLU A 78 14.73 -5.53 -16.07
CA GLU A 78 15.98 -4.77 -16.22
C GLU A 78 15.75 -3.31 -16.60
N LYS A 79 14.74 -3.01 -17.44
CA LYS A 79 14.35 -1.63 -17.77
C LYS A 79 13.81 -0.90 -16.51
N ILE A 80 13.01 -1.57 -15.70
CA ILE A 80 12.49 -1.02 -14.44
C ILE A 80 13.67 -0.72 -13.49
N ILE A 81 14.59 -1.67 -13.31
CA ILE A 81 15.77 -1.47 -12.46
C ILE A 81 16.64 -0.32 -12.96
N ALA A 82 16.84 -0.21 -14.28
CA ALA A 82 17.61 0.88 -14.87
C ALA A 82 16.99 2.27 -14.64
N SER A 83 15.68 2.33 -14.43
CA SER A 83 14.91 3.57 -14.19
C SER A 83 14.83 3.98 -12.72
N LEU A 84 15.30 3.15 -11.79
CA LEU A 84 15.22 3.45 -10.36
C LEU A 84 16.00 4.72 -10.02
N GLU A 85 15.36 5.59 -9.27
CA GLU A 85 15.91 6.84 -8.74
C GLU A 85 15.53 7.03 -7.28
N THR A 86 16.46 7.55 -6.49
CA THR A 86 16.16 7.98 -5.13
C THR A 86 15.56 9.39 -5.15
N ARG A 87 14.55 9.62 -4.31
CA ARG A 87 14.03 10.98 -4.11
C ARG A 87 15.08 11.84 -3.44
N LYS A 88 15.26 13.04 -3.96
CA LYS A 88 16.19 14.02 -3.37
C LYS A 88 15.55 14.70 -2.17
N ASP A 89 16.31 14.82 -1.08
CA ASP A 89 15.86 15.55 0.10
C ASP A 89 15.51 17.00 -0.24
N GLY A 90 14.41 17.50 0.34
CA GLY A 90 13.94 18.87 0.14
C GLY A 90 13.26 19.15 -1.20
N VAL A 91 13.19 18.20 -2.12
CA VAL A 91 12.44 18.34 -3.38
C VAL A 91 11.01 17.88 -3.17
N LYS A 92 10.04 18.76 -3.38
CA LYS A 92 8.63 18.38 -3.39
C LYS A 92 8.30 17.78 -4.76
N TYR A 93 8.04 16.48 -4.77
CA TYR A 93 7.52 15.79 -5.95
C TYR A 93 6.00 16.00 -6.06
N PRO A 94 5.44 16.04 -7.29
CA PRO A 94 3.99 16.03 -7.48
C PRO A 94 3.36 14.84 -6.77
N ALA A 95 2.11 15.02 -6.33
CA ALA A 95 1.33 13.90 -5.83
C ALA A 95 1.01 12.92 -6.97
N GLU A 96 1.12 11.65 -6.69
CA GLU A 96 0.86 10.57 -7.64
C GLU A 96 -0.25 9.66 -7.13
N ILE A 97 -1.11 9.21 -8.04
CA ILE A 97 -2.12 8.18 -7.75
C ILE A 97 -1.67 6.91 -8.46
N ILE A 98 -1.40 5.88 -7.68
CA ILE A 98 -0.91 4.58 -8.17
C ILE A 98 -1.92 3.46 -7.84
N PRO A 99 -1.82 2.28 -8.44
CA PRO A 99 -2.61 1.12 -8.03
C PRO A 99 -2.53 0.90 -6.52
N VAL A 100 -3.66 0.48 -5.91
CA VAL A 100 -3.69 0.19 -4.48
C VAL A 100 -2.67 -0.89 -4.13
N ARG A 101 -1.89 -0.66 -3.08
CA ARG A 101 -0.86 -1.61 -2.64
C ARG A 101 -1.41 -2.54 -1.57
N LEU A 102 -0.69 -3.63 -1.33
CA LEU A 102 -1.07 -4.65 -0.36
C LEU A 102 -1.22 -4.09 1.06
N SER A 103 -0.37 -3.13 1.45
CA SER A 103 -0.45 -2.45 2.75
C SER A 103 -1.76 -1.70 2.95
N GLU A 104 -2.24 -1.00 1.92
CA GLU A 104 -3.52 -0.29 1.97
C GLU A 104 -4.71 -1.25 1.93
N ILE A 105 -4.60 -2.37 1.19
CA ILE A 105 -5.62 -3.42 1.19
C ILE A 105 -5.78 -4.00 2.60
N TYR A 106 -4.69 -4.31 3.29
CA TYR A 106 -4.75 -4.77 4.69
C TYR A 106 -5.40 -3.74 5.59
N GLN A 107 -5.04 -2.46 5.46
CA GLN A 107 -5.64 -1.39 6.26
C GLN A 107 -7.15 -1.26 6.02
N ILE A 108 -7.60 -1.41 4.77
CA ILE A 108 -9.02 -1.38 4.41
C ILE A 108 -9.75 -2.56 5.05
N ASN A 109 -9.19 -3.77 4.95
CA ASN A 109 -9.78 -4.97 5.51
C ASN A 109 -9.85 -4.93 7.04
N GLU A 110 -8.77 -4.53 7.71
CA GLU A 110 -8.76 -4.37 9.17
C GLU A 110 -9.82 -3.35 9.65
N ALA A 111 -9.97 -2.24 8.95
CA ALA A 111 -10.99 -1.26 9.27
C ALA A 111 -12.41 -1.82 9.11
N TYR A 112 -12.66 -2.56 8.03
CA TYR A 112 -13.94 -3.20 7.77
C TYR A 112 -14.25 -4.27 8.84
N GLU A 113 -13.33 -5.17 9.12
CA GLU A 113 -13.48 -6.22 10.14
C GLU A 113 -13.75 -5.64 11.53
N TRP A 114 -13.07 -4.56 11.88
CA TRP A 114 -13.27 -3.89 13.16
C TRP A 114 -14.70 -3.32 13.27
N VAL A 115 -15.20 -2.64 12.23
CA VAL A 115 -16.57 -2.09 12.22
C VAL A 115 -17.61 -3.20 12.25
N ASP A 116 -17.47 -4.21 11.38
CA ASP A 116 -18.35 -5.37 11.31
C ASP A 116 -18.44 -6.10 12.67
N THR A 117 -17.30 -6.42 13.26
CA THR A 117 -17.23 -7.10 14.57
C THR A 117 -17.88 -6.24 15.66
N THR A 118 -17.58 -4.94 15.70
CA THR A 118 -18.12 -4.05 16.73
C THR A 118 -19.63 -3.89 16.58
N ILE A 119 -20.18 -3.78 15.37
CA ILE A 119 -21.63 -3.73 15.12
C ILE A 119 -22.29 -5.03 15.58
N LYS A 120 -21.72 -6.19 15.26
CA LYS A 120 -22.23 -7.49 15.69
C LYS A 120 -22.24 -7.63 17.23
N GLU A 121 -21.17 -7.21 17.86
CA GLU A 121 -21.02 -7.32 19.32
C GLU A 121 -21.91 -6.33 20.08
N LEU A 122 -21.95 -5.07 19.65
CA LEU A 122 -22.66 -4.00 20.35
C LEU A 122 -24.14 -3.97 20.01
N LEU A 123 -24.48 -4.01 18.72
CA LEU A 123 -25.85 -3.82 18.24
C LEU A 123 -26.57 -5.14 17.97
N LYS A 124 -25.88 -6.29 17.98
CA LYS A 124 -26.42 -7.60 17.60
C LYS A 124 -27.07 -7.60 16.20
N LYS A 125 -26.47 -6.86 15.28
CA LYS A 125 -26.93 -6.70 13.90
C LYS A 125 -25.85 -7.19 12.93
N ASP A 126 -26.28 -7.68 11.75
CA ASP A 126 -25.38 -8.00 10.66
C ASP A 126 -24.91 -6.73 9.94
N PHE A 127 -23.72 -6.77 9.37
CA PHE A 127 -23.11 -5.71 8.58
C PHE A 127 -22.68 -6.28 7.23
N GLN A 128 -23.07 -5.63 6.13
CA GLN A 128 -22.81 -6.12 4.77
C GLN A 128 -22.02 -5.12 3.92
N GLY A 129 -21.77 -3.91 4.42
CA GLY A 129 -21.10 -2.85 3.68
C GLY A 129 -21.99 -2.22 2.60
N ALA A 130 -23.29 -2.13 2.87
CA ALA A 130 -24.30 -1.52 1.99
C ALA A 130 -24.79 -0.17 2.56
N GLU A 131 -25.53 0.61 1.79
CA GLU A 131 -26.00 1.95 2.17
C GLU A 131 -26.79 1.95 3.48
N GLU A 132 -27.64 0.95 3.70
CA GLU A 132 -28.42 0.80 4.95
C GLU A 132 -27.55 0.58 6.20
N ASP A 133 -26.30 0.21 6.04
CA ASP A 133 -25.38 0.01 7.16
C ASP A 133 -24.80 1.32 7.71
N ILE A 134 -24.96 2.42 7.00
CA ILE A 134 -24.53 3.76 7.46
C ILE A 134 -25.29 4.11 8.77
N ALA A 135 -26.57 3.79 8.87
CA ALA A 135 -27.35 4.01 10.09
C ALA A 135 -26.84 3.15 11.26
N LYS A 136 -26.36 1.92 10.99
CA LYS A 136 -25.77 1.06 12.02
C LYS A 136 -24.41 1.59 12.48
N MET A 137 -23.60 2.11 11.55
CA MET A 137 -22.33 2.77 11.87
C MET A 137 -22.56 4.02 12.72
N GLN A 138 -23.55 4.84 12.40
CA GLN A 138 -23.94 6.01 13.19
C GLN A 138 -24.33 5.60 14.60
N GLN A 139 -25.19 4.59 14.76
CA GLN A 139 -25.60 4.06 16.06
C GLN A 139 -24.41 3.51 16.86
N MET A 140 -23.54 2.72 16.21
CA MET A 140 -22.31 2.22 16.82
C MET A 140 -21.42 3.36 17.33
N MET A 141 -21.24 4.41 16.54
CA MET A 141 -20.43 5.57 16.90
C MET A 141 -20.98 6.30 18.14
N GLU A 142 -22.30 6.44 18.25
CA GLU A 142 -22.97 7.08 19.37
C GLU A 142 -22.92 6.24 20.66
N GLU A 143 -23.11 4.93 20.54
CA GLU A 143 -23.14 4.01 21.68
C GLU A 143 -21.74 3.62 22.19
N SER A 144 -20.73 3.59 21.31
CA SER A 144 -19.37 3.14 21.67
C SER A 144 -18.57 4.15 22.49
N ASN A 145 -19.06 5.39 22.63
CA ASN A 145 -18.38 6.45 23.39
C ASN A 145 -16.89 6.60 23.03
N ILE A 146 -16.60 6.56 21.73
CA ILE A 146 -15.22 6.55 21.22
C ILE A 146 -14.51 7.85 21.57
N SER A 147 -13.40 7.75 22.32
CA SER A 147 -12.61 8.93 22.64
C SER A 147 -12.14 9.64 21.36
N PRO A 148 -12.26 10.98 21.29
CA PRO A 148 -11.68 11.76 20.16
C PRO A 148 -10.20 11.53 19.93
N LYS A 149 -9.48 11.00 20.92
CA LYS A 149 -8.05 10.67 20.82
C LYS A 149 -7.76 9.33 20.11
N LYS A 150 -8.76 8.47 19.97
CA LYS A 150 -8.61 7.17 19.26
C LYS A 150 -8.70 7.38 17.75
N LYS A 151 -7.63 7.96 17.19
CA LYS A 151 -7.53 8.32 15.77
C LYS A 151 -7.89 7.14 14.86
N ASP A 152 -7.34 5.95 15.12
CA ASP A 152 -7.51 4.78 14.25
C ASP A 152 -8.97 4.33 14.12
N ALA A 153 -9.74 4.41 15.22
CA ALA A 153 -11.17 4.14 15.17
C ALA A 153 -11.92 5.13 14.26
N TRP A 154 -11.58 6.42 14.34
CA TRP A 154 -12.20 7.45 13.49
C TRP A 154 -11.77 7.33 12.02
N LEU A 155 -10.55 6.90 11.76
CA LEU A 155 -10.09 6.59 10.40
C LEU A 155 -10.83 5.39 9.82
N ALA A 156 -11.10 4.35 10.63
CA ALA A 156 -11.85 3.18 10.20
C ALA A 156 -13.26 3.54 9.71
N PHE A 157 -13.99 4.43 10.39
CA PHE A 157 -15.27 4.91 9.89
C PHE A 157 -15.18 5.54 8.49
N GLY A 158 -14.16 6.37 8.25
CA GLY A 158 -13.95 6.97 6.94
C GLY A 158 -13.63 5.95 5.85
N ILE A 159 -12.83 4.95 6.18
CA ILE A 159 -12.50 3.85 5.25
C ILE A 159 -13.75 3.03 4.93
N VAL A 160 -14.54 2.66 5.95
CA VAL A 160 -15.72 1.81 5.73
C VAL A 160 -16.83 2.55 4.98
N LEU A 161 -16.99 3.86 5.18
CA LEU A 161 -17.84 4.68 4.29
C LEU A 161 -17.40 4.58 2.84
N CYS A 162 -16.08 4.64 2.56
CA CYS A 162 -15.56 4.46 1.21
C CYS A 162 -15.75 3.03 0.68
N VAL A 163 -15.74 2.00 1.55
CA VAL A 163 -16.11 0.63 1.13
C VAL A 163 -17.57 0.58 0.68
N ILE A 164 -18.49 1.20 1.43
CA ILE A 164 -19.89 1.29 1.04
C ILE A 164 -20.03 2.03 -0.29
N PHE A 165 -19.37 3.18 -0.47
CA PHE A 165 -19.36 3.89 -1.74
C PHE A 165 -18.84 3.04 -2.90
N ALA A 166 -17.78 2.26 -2.67
CA ALA A 166 -17.22 1.39 -3.70
C ALA A 166 -18.18 0.24 -4.09
N ASN A 167 -19.00 -0.21 -3.15
CA ASN A 167 -19.99 -1.27 -3.40
C ASN A 167 -21.24 -0.74 -4.14
N GLU A 168 -21.66 0.51 -3.85
CA GLU A 168 -22.94 1.06 -4.31
C GLU A 168 -22.81 1.95 -5.56
N VAL A 169 -21.61 2.44 -5.86
CA VAL A 169 -21.40 3.41 -6.95
C VAL A 169 -20.41 2.86 -7.97
N ASP A 170 -20.91 2.65 -9.19
CA ASP A 170 -20.08 2.19 -10.31
C ASP A 170 -18.90 3.14 -10.60
N GLY A 171 -17.78 2.55 -10.96
CA GLY A 171 -16.57 3.28 -11.35
C GLY A 171 -15.75 3.82 -10.18
N MET A 172 -16.09 3.49 -8.95
CA MET A 172 -15.28 3.79 -7.79
C MET A 172 -14.22 2.71 -7.57
N GLU A 173 -12.96 3.10 -7.54
CA GLU A 173 -11.83 2.18 -7.40
C GLU A 173 -10.86 2.64 -6.31
N TRP A 174 -10.39 1.67 -5.54
CA TRP A 174 -9.32 1.92 -4.57
C TRP A 174 -7.98 2.18 -5.27
N ARG A 175 -7.31 3.24 -4.84
CA ARG A 175 -5.97 3.65 -5.27
C ARG A 175 -5.12 4.04 -4.07
N THR A 176 -3.82 4.16 -4.27
CA THR A 176 -2.90 4.74 -3.30
C THR A 176 -2.51 6.14 -3.74
N LEU A 177 -2.72 7.13 -2.87
CA LEU A 177 -2.16 8.48 -3.03
C LEU A 177 -0.77 8.51 -2.41
N VAL A 178 0.22 8.91 -3.20
CA VAL A 178 1.59 9.20 -2.76
C VAL A 178 1.82 10.71 -2.87
N ASP A 179 1.90 11.40 -1.73
CA ASP A 179 2.14 12.84 -1.66
C ASP A 179 3.25 13.15 -0.65
N GLY A 180 4.46 13.29 -1.13
CA GLY A 180 5.65 13.43 -0.31
C GLY A 180 5.90 12.18 0.54
N ASN A 181 5.87 12.34 1.86
CA ASN A 181 6.00 11.22 2.81
C ASN A 181 4.64 10.63 3.21
N ARG A 182 3.56 11.12 2.63
CA ARG A 182 2.22 10.60 2.89
C ARG A 182 1.88 9.56 1.84
N GLU A 183 1.53 8.40 2.32
CA GLU A 183 0.95 7.32 1.54
C GLU A 183 -0.37 6.93 2.21
N ALA A 184 -1.44 6.88 1.43
CA ALA A 184 -2.77 6.60 1.99
C ALA A 184 -3.70 6.00 0.94
N PRO A 185 -4.61 5.11 1.32
CA PRO A 185 -5.69 4.67 0.44
C PRO A 185 -6.61 5.85 0.12
N ILE A 186 -7.04 5.92 -1.11
CA ILE A 186 -8.07 6.83 -1.60
C ILE A 186 -9.07 6.06 -2.43
N LEU A 187 -10.30 6.58 -2.52
CA LEU A 187 -11.30 6.07 -3.43
C LEU A 187 -11.43 7.02 -4.63
N LEU A 188 -11.08 6.53 -5.82
CA LEU A 188 -11.06 7.27 -7.08
C LEU A 188 -12.30 6.97 -7.91
N ASN A 189 -12.98 8.00 -8.39
CA ASN A 189 -13.96 7.85 -9.46
C ASN A 189 -13.23 7.83 -10.80
N THR A 190 -13.22 6.68 -11.47
CA THR A 190 -12.48 6.49 -12.73
C THR A 190 -13.07 7.26 -13.90
N SER A 191 -14.35 7.68 -13.83
CA SER A 191 -15.03 8.44 -14.87
C SER A 191 -14.73 9.93 -14.80
N THR A 192 -14.61 10.50 -13.58
CA THR A 192 -14.39 11.94 -13.38
C THR A 192 -12.95 12.29 -13.02
N GLY A 193 -12.19 11.33 -12.50
CA GLY A 193 -10.86 11.55 -11.94
C GLY A 193 -10.88 12.19 -10.54
N GLU A 194 -12.06 12.45 -9.98
CA GLU A 194 -12.19 12.94 -8.61
C GLU A 194 -11.94 11.81 -7.62
N TRP A 195 -11.45 12.15 -6.44
CA TRP A 195 -11.15 11.17 -5.43
C TRP A 195 -11.54 11.62 -4.02
N ILE A 196 -11.82 10.64 -3.18
CA ILE A 196 -12.17 10.80 -1.78
C ILE A 196 -11.00 10.33 -0.92
N ASP A 197 -10.63 11.14 0.08
CA ASP A 197 -9.65 10.76 1.10
C ASP A 197 -10.39 10.23 2.34
N PRO A 198 -10.45 8.90 2.55
CA PRO A 198 -11.18 8.33 3.67
C PRO A 198 -10.62 8.79 5.02
N MET A 199 -9.32 9.10 5.06
CA MET A 199 -8.64 9.57 6.26
C MET A 199 -9.08 10.99 6.67
N LYS A 200 -9.74 11.73 5.77
CA LYS A 200 -10.26 13.08 6.04
C LYS A 200 -11.77 13.12 6.28
N LEU A 201 -12.51 12.13 5.83
CA LEU A 201 -13.98 12.15 5.90
C LEU A 201 -14.51 12.35 7.32
N VAL A 202 -14.07 11.55 8.25
CA VAL A 202 -14.53 11.53 9.63
C VAL A 202 -13.51 12.16 10.56
N TRP A 203 -12.27 11.71 10.52
CA TRP A 203 -11.22 12.15 11.44
C TRP A 203 -10.98 13.66 11.43
N SER A 204 -11.03 14.32 10.28
CA SER A 204 -10.81 15.77 10.22
C SER A 204 -11.88 16.55 11.00
N LYS A 205 -13.12 16.10 10.98
CA LYS A 205 -14.25 16.70 11.75
C LYS A 205 -14.05 16.47 13.24
N VAL A 206 -13.73 15.25 13.66
CA VAL A 206 -13.45 14.91 15.06
C VAL A 206 -12.28 15.72 15.61
N LYS A 207 -11.18 15.81 14.85
CA LYS A 207 -10.00 16.59 15.22
C LYS A 207 -10.31 18.08 15.40
N ALA A 208 -11.25 18.63 14.63
CA ALA A 208 -11.71 20.00 14.75
C ALA A 208 -12.76 20.21 15.88
N GLY A 209 -13.11 19.17 16.65
CA GLY A 209 -14.13 19.23 17.70
C GLY A 209 -15.57 19.29 17.19
N GLY A 210 -15.78 18.99 15.90
CA GLY A 210 -17.10 18.97 15.28
C GLY A 210 -17.86 17.68 15.58
N LYS A 211 -19.19 17.77 15.57
CA LYS A 211 -20.04 16.57 15.56
C LYS A 211 -19.91 15.86 14.21
N VAL A 212 -19.82 14.54 14.27
CA VAL A 212 -19.85 13.68 13.08
C VAL A 212 -21.28 13.16 12.90
N ASN A 213 -21.78 13.30 11.71
CA ASN A 213 -22.99 12.65 11.22
C ASN A 213 -22.57 11.93 9.93
N LEU A 214 -22.72 10.60 9.91
CA LEU A 214 -22.33 9.74 8.79
C LEU A 214 -23.40 9.74 7.69
#